data_44997c32b7a94a0645b4585b6366945d
#
_entry.id   44997c32b7a94a0645b4585b6366945d
#
_cell.length_a   1.000
_cell.length_b   1.000
_cell.length_c   1.000
_cell.angle_alpha   90.00
_cell.angle_beta   90.00
_cell.angle_gamma   90.00
#
_symmetry.space_group_name_H-M   'P 1'
#
loop_
_entity.id
_entity.type
_entity.pdbx_description
1 polymer ?
#
loop_
_entity_poly.entity_id
_entity_poly.type
_entity_poly.pdbx_seq_one_letter_code
_entity_poly.pdbx_strand_id
1 'polypeptide(L)'
;MDKQHHKYRWVVFVAVLFTYLLMASQRTAPGLITDQLMKDFGVTASTIGLLTSIQFFVYTGLQIPMGILADRFGPNFFLIVGAALTGLGTILYSLGTHEFVLFFSRMLTGVGDATIWVNMVLILAQWFQKKEFVRLIGFTGMTGSLGFLLATVPFATLILLFGWRITFFSTGLLLCLCGVLLYFVLVKTTKRIFAEELVVVTEEVQREKTSVLLRRICSSRQAWALFFCHFGVVGGYVGFISSWAVPYGINMYEMTRAEASQLIMIGLIGALMGAPLTSWVAGWLGTIKKPYIVVHIAVLVSWFAFLLLKGHPSIFMLIVLFFIIGFGYGASALTFAAVRQTFPLAESGIVSGFVNTGGFLSAALLPIMFGYILDYFQSASGNISDGYYYGFISPVAFSVMGLIGVMLFKERRVETGG
;
A
#
# COMPACT_ATOMS: atom_id res chain seq x y z
N MET A 1 4.76 2.32 -36.30
CA MET A 1 4.46 3.25 -35.16
C MET A 1 5.07 4.61 -35.46
N ASP A 2 4.23 5.61 -35.62
CA ASP A 2 4.64 6.97 -35.94
C ASP A 2 5.53 7.56 -34.85
N LYS A 3 6.49 8.43 -35.21
CA LYS A 3 7.40 9.10 -34.28
C LYS A 3 6.66 9.89 -33.17
N GLN A 4 5.44 10.35 -33.46
CA GLN A 4 4.56 11.03 -32.49
C GLN A 4 4.04 10.07 -31.41
N HIS A 5 3.63 8.85 -31.79
CA HIS A 5 3.20 7.81 -30.87
C HIS A 5 4.31 7.45 -29.88
N HIS A 6 5.54 7.35 -30.36
CA HIS A 6 6.69 6.99 -29.55
C HIS A 6 7.04 8.03 -28.47
N LYS A 7 6.81 9.33 -28.74
CA LYS A 7 7.05 10.40 -27.75
C LYS A 7 5.90 10.56 -26.76
N TYR A 8 4.65 10.45 -27.25
CA TYR A 8 3.47 10.70 -26.43
C TYR A 8 3.27 9.67 -25.30
N ARG A 9 3.63 8.41 -25.51
CA ARG A 9 3.57 7.36 -24.47
C ARG A 9 4.33 7.72 -23.18
N TRP A 10 5.42 8.50 -23.30
CA TRP A 10 6.18 8.96 -22.14
C TRP A 10 5.45 10.07 -21.37
N VAL A 11 4.68 10.91 -22.07
CA VAL A 11 3.79 11.89 -21.42
C VAL A 11 2.72 11.17 -20.61
N VAL A 12 2.11 10.12 -21.20
CA VAL A 12 1.15 9.25 -20.48
C VAL A 12 1.80 8.63 -19.25
N PHE A 13 2.98 8.05 -19.41
CA PHE A 13 3.73 7.42 -18.32
C PHE A 13 3.97 8.37 -17.16
N VAL A 14 4.55 9.54 -17.43
CA VAL A 14 4.87 10.54 -16.40
C VAL A 14 3.60 11.05 -15.71
N ALA A 15 2.54 11.37 -16.47
CA ALA A 15 1.29 11.87 -15.89
C ALA A 15 0.63 10.84 -14.96
N VAL A 16 0.62 9.57 -15.36
CA VAL A 16 0.06 8.46 -14.56
C VAL A 16 0.89 8.24 -13.30
N LEU A 17 2.23 8.20 -13.41
CA LEU A 17 3.11 8.00 -12.26
C LEU A 17 3.06 9.18 -11.27
N PHE A 18 3.02 10.42 -11.77
CA PHE A 18 2.90 11.58 -10.92
C PHE A 18 1.60 11.58 -10.11
N THR A 19 0.49 11.23 -10.77
CA THR A 19 -0.80 11.05 -10.08
C THR A 19 -0.72 9.94 -9.04
N TYR A 20 -0.12 8.80 -9.37
CA TYR A 20 0.07 7.68 -8.45
C TYR A 20 0.92 8.06 -7.23
N LEU A 21 2.01 8.81 -7.42
CA LEU A 21 2.85 9.33 -6.34
C LEU A 21 2.01 10.08 -5.29
N LEU A 22 1.19 11.03 -5.76
CA LEU A 22 0.35 11.85 -4.88
C LEU A 22 -0.75 11.03 -4.20
N MET A 23 -1.41 10.13 -4.94
CA MET A 23 -2.45 9.29 -4.35
C MET A 23 -1.86 8.32 -3.31
N ALA A 24 -0.69 7.72 -3.57
CA ALA A 24 -0.02 6.84 -2.62
C ALA A 24 0.34 7.56 -1.31
N SER A 25 0.69 8.84 -1.35
CA SER A 25 0.97 9.63 -0.16
C SER A 25 -0.23 9.74 0.79
N GLN A 26 -1.47 9.72 0.26
CA GLN A 26 -2.69 9.84 1.06
C GLN A 26 -2.99 8.59 1.91
N ARG A 27 -2.28 7.49 1.69
CA ARG A 27 -2.42 6.29 2.52
C ARG A 27 -1.80 6.45 3.90
N THR A 28 -0.71 7.21 4.00
CA THR A 28 0.08 7.34 5.24
C THR A 28 0.11 8.77 5.81
N ALA A 29 -0.15 9.79 5.00
CA ALA A 29 -0.15 11.17 5.44
C ALA A 29 -1.05 11.46 6.67
N PRO A 30 -2.26 10.88 6.82
CA PRO A 30 -3.07 11.07 8.02
C PRO A 30 -2.41 10.58 9.32
N GLY A 31 -1.52 9.59 9.24
CA GLY A 31 -0.74 9.13 10.39
C GLY A 31 0.18 10.19 10.98
N LEU A 32 0.53 11.23 10.22
CA LEU A 32 1.32 12.36 10.72
C LEU A 32 0.57 13.24 11.71
N ILE A 33 -0.77 13.25 11.66
CA ILE A 33 -1.62 14.18 12.44
C ILE A 33 -2.56 13.45 13.40
N THR A 34 -2.32 12.17 13.67
CA THR A 34 -3.17 11.34 14.53
C THR A 34 -3.41 11.99 15.90
N ASP A 35 -2.34 12.49 16.54
CA ASP A 35 -2.38 13.19 17.82
C ASP A 35 -3.19 14.49 17.75
N GLN A 36 -3.07 15.25 16.65
CA GLN A 36 -3.84 16.48 16.45
C GLN A 36 -5.32 16.17 16.23
N LEU A 37 -5.65 15.13 15.47
CA LEU A 37 -7.04 14.72 15.25
C LEU A 37 -7.69 14.27 16.56
N MET A 38 -6.98 13.49 17.38
CA MET A 38 -7.49 13.09 18.68
C MET A 38 -7.81 14.31 19.56
N LYS A 39 -6.95 15.33 19.54
CA LYS A 39 -7.13 16.57 20.30
C LYS A 39 -8.24 17.46 19.71
N ASP A 40 -8.21 17.70 18.39
CA ASP A 40 -9.12 18.64 17.71
C ASP A 40 -10.58 18.16 17.73
N PHE A 41 -10.79 16.83 17.66
CA PHE A 41 -12.12 16.21 17.60
C PHE A 41 -12.55 15.54 18.91
N GLY A 42 -11.66 15.45 19.91
CA GLY A 42 -11.95 14.76 21.18
C GLY A 42 -12.21 13.26 21.01
N VAL A 43 -11.61 12.64 19.97
CA VAL A 43 -11.85 11.24 19.62
C VAL A 43 -10.78 10.32 20.22
N THR A 44 -11.16 9.05 20.40
CA THR A 44 -10.30 8.04 21.00
C THR A 44 -9.30 7.45 19.97
N ALA A 45 -8.30 6.71 20.46
CA ALA A 45 -7.35 6.02 19.61
C ALA A 45 -8.03 4.95 18.72
N SER A 46 -9.04 4.25 19.27
CA SER A 46 -9.84 3.30 18.47
C SER A 46 -10.59 3.98 17.33
N THR A 47 -11.13 5.18 17.54
CA THR A 47 -11.77 5.97 16.48
C THR A 47 -10.77 6.33 15.37
N ILE A 48 -9.55 6.74 15.72
CA ILE A 48 -8.49 7.01 14.74
C ILE A 48 -8.08 5.73 14.01
N GLY A 49 -7.95 4.63 14.72
CA GLY A 49 -7.69 3.32 14.12
C GLY A 49 -8.74 2.94 13.08
N LEU A 50 -10.03 3.11 13.40
CA LEU A 50 -11.14 2.91 12.48
C LEU A 50 -11.07 3.86 11.27
N LEU A 51 -10.77 5.13 11.51
CA LEU A 51 -10.66 6.17 10.47
C LEU A 51 -9.58 5.82 9.43
N THR A 52 -8.45 5.30 9.87
CA THR A 52 -7.40 4.82 8.96
C THR A 52 -7.82 3.53 8.26
N SER A 53 -8.39 2.62 9.01
CA SER A 53 -8.76 1.29 8.53
C SER A 53 -9.84 1.31 7.45
N ILE A 54 -10.80 2.24 7.54
CA ILE A 54 -11.91 2.29 6.58
C ILE A 54 -11.44 2.51 5.15
N GLN A 55 -10.39 3.31 4.94
CA GLN A 55 -9.79 3.47 3.61
C GLN A 55 -9.25 2.15 3.08
N PHE A 56 -8.52 1.40 3.93
CA PHE A 56 -7.94 0.11 3.53
C PHE A 56 -9.01 -0.97 3.33
N PHE A 57 -10.09 -0.98 4.13
CA PHE A 57 -11.22 -1.89 3.91
C PHE A 57 -11.92 -1.62 2.58
N VAL A 58 -12.22 -0.36 2.28
CA VAL A 58 -12.84 0.03 1.01
C VAL A 58 -11.91 -0.32 -0.16
N TYR A 59 -10.63 0.03 -0.05
CA TYR A 59 -9.62 -0.35 -1.04
C TYR A 59 -9.60 -1.86 -1.29
N THR A 60 -9.51 -2.65 -0.23
CA THR A 60 -9.43 -4.11 -0.30
C THR A 60 -10.68 -4.72 -0.92
N GLY A 61 -11.86 -4.28 -0.49
CA GLY A 61 -13.14 -4.78 -0.99
C GLY A 61 -13.39 -4.46 -2.46
N LEU A 62 -12.86 -3.34 -2.96
CA LEU A 62 -13.06 -2.89 -4.33
C LEU A 62 -11.98 -3.40 -5.32
N GLN A 63 -10.93 -4.09 -4.89
CA GLN A 63 -9.86 -4.57 -5.79
C GLN A 63 -10.39 -5.44 -6.93
N ILE A 64 -11.22 -6.43 -6.63
CA ILE A 64 -11.81 -7.34 -7.62
C ILE A 64 -12.87 -6.61 -8.47
N PRO A 65 -13.86 -5.90 -7.89
CA PRO A 65 -14.81 -5.10 -8.66
C PRO A 65 -14.16 -4.12 -9.64
N MET A 66 -13.10 -3.42 -9.22
CA MET A 66 -12.40 -2.45 -10.08
C MET A 66 -11.69 -3.12 -11.26
N GLY A 67 -11.15 -4.32 -11.09
CA GLY A 67 -10.59 -5.09 -12.20
C GLY A 67 -11.66 -5.42 -13.27
N ILE A 68 -12.83 -5.90 -12.83
CA ILE A 68 -13.96 -6.23 -13.73
C ILE A 68 -14.49 -4.98 -14.46
N LEU A 69 -14.64 -3.89 -13.72
CA LEU A 69 -15.14 -2.62 -14.27
C LEU A 69 -14.14 -2.01 -15.27
N ALA A 70 -12.85 -2.09 -14.97
CA ALA A 70 -11.79 -1.62 -15.87
C ALA A 70 -11.77 -2.38 -17.20
N ASP A 71 -12.00 -3.70 -17.16
CA ASP A 71 -12.11 -4.53 -18.37
C ASP A 71 -13.33 -4.16 -19.21
N ARG A 72 -14.43 -3.71 -18.58
CA ARG A 72 -15.70 -3.39 -19.30
C ARG A 72 -15.75 -1.97 -19.84
N PHE A 73 -15.28 -0.99 -19.06
CA PHE A 73 -15.44 0.44 -19.37
C PHE A 73 -14.12 1.12 -19.74
N GLY A 74 -13.03 0.38 -19.70
CA GLY A 74 -11.68 0.87 -19.96
C GLY A 74 -11.01 1.51 -18.74
N PRO A 75 -9.67 1.39 -18.63
CA PRO A 75 -8.93 1.82 -17.46
C PRO A 75 -8.81 3.35 -17.33
N ASN A 76 -8.85 4.08 -18.44
CA ASN A 76 -8.66 5.54 -18.44
C ASN A 76 -9.72 6.25 -17.59
N PHE A 77 -10.99 5.87 -17.76
CA PHE A 77 -12.11 6.46 -17.03
C PHE A 77 -11.94 6.28 -15.51
N PHE A 78 -11.62 5.05 -15.07
CA PHE A 78 -11.49 4.76 -13.66
C PHE A 78 -10.30 5.44 -13.00
N LEU A 79 -9.17 5.59 -13.72
CA LEU A 79 -8.02 6.31 -13.19
C LEU A 79 -8.31 7.80 -13.01
N ILE A 80 -9.00 8.42 -13.97
CA ILE A 80 -9.42 9.84 -13.90
C ILE A 80 -10.38 10.07 -12.74
N VAL A 81 -11.43 9.27 -12.66
CA VAL A 81 -12.44 9.34 -11.59
C VAL A 81 -11.80 9.04 -10.23
N GLY A 82 -10.91 8.06 -10.17
CA GLY A 82 -10.18 7.71 -8.96
C GLY A 82 -9.34 8.85 -8.42
N ALA A 83 -8.58 9.54 -9.28
CA ALA A 83 -7.80 10.71 -8.90
C ALA A 83 -8.70 11.84 -8.37
N ALA A 84 -9.83 12.10 -9.04
CA ALA A 84 -10.80 13.10 -8.60
C ALA A 84 -11.44 12.72 -7.25
N LEU A 85 -11.84 11.46 -7.06
CA LEU A 85 -12.43 10.97 -5.79
C LEU A 85 -11.42 11.05 -4.63
N THR A 86 -10.16 10.66 -4.86
CA THR A 86 -9.10 10.81 -3.86
C THR A 86 -8.88 12.28 -3.51
N GLY A 87 -8.84 13.15 -4.53
CA GLY A 87 -8.70 14.60 -4.34
C GLY A 87 -9.86 15.21 -3.55
N LEU A 88 -11.11 14.91 -3.94
CA LEU A 88 -12.32 15.37 -3.24
C LEU A 88 -12.38 14.83 -1.81
N GLY A 89 -12.06 13.55 -1.61
CA GLY A 89 -11.97 12.97 -0.28
C GLY A 89 -10.94 13.69 0.59
N THR A 90 -9.76 13.99 0.04
CA THR A 90 -8.70 14.71 0.76
C THR A 90 -9.11 16.15 1.10
N ILE A 91 -9.81 16.86 0.20
CA ILE A 91 -10.39 18.19 0.47
C ILE A 91 -11.43 18.10 1.59
N LEU A 92 -12.38 17.17 1.50
CA LEU A 92 -13.39 16.97 2.55
C LEU A 92 -12.75 16.64 3.90
N TYR A 93 -11.68 15.84 3.90
CA TYR A 93 -10.92 15.55 5.11
C TYR A 93 -10.37 16.82 5.76
N SER A 94 -9.80 17.72 4.98
CA SER A 94 -9.23 19.00 5.44
C SER A 94 -10.26 19.96 5.98
N LEU A 95 -11.49 19.93 5.43
CA LEU A 95 -12.60 20.80 5.81
C LEU A 95 -13.47 20.19 6.93
N GLY A 96 -13.23 18.94 7.31
CA GLY A 96 -14.00 18.24 8.31
C GLY A 96 -14.02 18.99 9.66
N THR A 97 -15.22 19.17 10.19
CA THR A 97 -15.48 19.74 11.52
C THR A 97 -16.07 18.70 12.47
N HIS A 98 -16.46 17.54 11.94
CA HIS A 98 -17.07 16.44 12.67
C HIS A 98 -16.46 15.11 12.21
N GLU A 99 -16.31 14.14 13.11
CA GLU A 99 -15.70 12.84 12.83
C GLU A 99 -16.37 12.09 11.67
N PHE A 100 -17.70 12.19 11.53
CA PHE A 100 -18.44 11.58 10.43
C PHE A 100 -17.95 12.06 9.05
N VAL A 101 -17.63 13.36 8.93
CA VAL A 101 -17.07 13.91 7.68
C VAL A 101 -15.69 13.31 7.39
N LEU A 102 -14.89 13.09 8.44
CA LEU A 102 -13.59 12.43 8.30
C LEU A 102 -13.76 10.97 7.82
N PHE A 103 -14.68 10.21 8.41
CA PHE A 103 -14.98 8.83 7.96
C PHE A 103 -15.44 8.79 6.51
N PHE A 104 -16.40 9.63 6.13
CA PHE A 104 -16.88 9.70 4.75
C PHE A 104 -15.77 10.08 3.78
N SER A 105 -14.92 11.03 4.14
CA SER A 105 -13.77 11.44 3.32
C SER A 105 -12.77 10.30 3.10
N ARG A 106 -12.51 9.48 4.14
CA ARG A 106 -11.62 8.32 4.04
C ARG A 106 -12.22 7.19 3.22
N MET A 107 -13.55 6.98 3.30
CA MET A 107 -14.25 6.07 2.39
C MET A 107 -14.08 6.52 0.93
N LEU A 108 -14.31 7.79 0.65
CA LEU A 108 -14.19 8.36 -0.69
C LEU A 108 -12.75 8.23 -1.23
N THR A 109 -11.77 8.52 -0.38
CA THR A 109 -10.34 8.32 -0.69
C THR A 109 -10.04 6.85 -0.98
N GLY A 110 -10.62 5.92 -0.21
CA GLY A 110 -10.46 4.48 -0.40
C GLY A 110 -11.03 3.98 -1.73
N VAL A 111 -12.20 4.50 -2.14
CA VAL A 111 -12.79 4.21 -3.46
C VAL A 111 -11.85 4.69 -4.58
N GLY A 112 -11.37 5.93 -4.49
CA GLY A 112 -10.44 6.48 -5.46
C GLY A 112 -9.14 5.67 -5.52
N ASP A 113 -8.58 5.34 -4.37
CA ASP A 113 -7.33 4.59 -4.24
C ASP A 113 -7.43 3.18 -4.84
N ALA A 114 -8.60 2.51 -4.73
CA ALA A 114 -8.83 1.19 -5.29
C ALA A 114 -8.75 1.15 -6.83
N THR A 115 -8.96 2.28 -7.49
CA THR A 115 -8.88 2.36 -8.96
C THR A 115 -7.46 2.37 -9.49
N ILE A 116 -6.46 2.77 -8.69
CA ILE A 116 -5.15 3.15 -9.20
C ILE A 116 -4.38 2.01 -9.80
N TRP A 117 -4.05 1.00 -8.98
CA TRP A 117 -3.06 -0.01 -9.36
C TRP A 117 -3.48 -0.79 -10.60
N VAL A 118 -4.71 -1.30 -10.61
CA VAL A 118 -5.24 -2.09 -11.73
C VAL A 118 -5.27 -1.28 -13.01
N ASN A 119 -5.83 -0.06 -12.96
CA ASN A 119 -5.97 0.76 -14.15
C ASN A 119 -4.63 1.28 -14.67
N MET A 120 -3.70 1.64 -13.79
CA MET A 120 -2.35 2.03 -14.17
C MET A 120 -1.64 0.89 -14.92
N VAL A 121 -1.69 -0.34 -14.38
CA VAL A 121 -1.10 -1.53 -15.01
C VAL A 121 -1.69 -1.75 -16.41
N LEU A 122 -3.02 -1.66 -16.54
CA LEU A 122 -3.70 -1.82 -17.83
C LEU A 122 -3.34 -0.70 -18.83
N ILE A 123 -3.26 0.56 -18.40
CA ILE A 123 -2.84 1.68 -19.25
C ILE A 123 -1.40 1.45 -19.74
N LEU A 124 -0.47 1.08 -18.85
CA LEU A 124 0.90 0.83 -19.26
C LEU A 124 1.00 -0.36 -20.21
N ALA A 125 0.20 -1.41 -20.03
CA ALA A 125 0.14 -2.54 -20.95
C ALA A 125 -0.38 -2.17 -22.35
N GLN A 126 -1.27 -1.17 -22.45
CA GLN A 126 -1.77 -0.65 -23.72
C GLN A 126 -0.76 0.22 -24.47
N TRP A 127 0.06 1.01 -23.72
CA TRP A 127 0.97 1.99 -24.31
C TRP A 127 2.38 1.47 -24.58
N PHE A 128 2.81 0.38 -23.94
CA PHE A 128 4.19 -0.11 -24.00
C PHE A 128 4.27 -1.57 -24.42
N GLN A 129 5.33 -1.91 -25.16
CA GLN A 129 5.58 -3.28 -25.59
C GLN A 129 5.92 -4.18 -24.39
N LYS A 130 5.66 -5.50 -24.51
CA LYS A 130 5.90 -6.50 -23.44
C LYS A 130 7.28 -6.40 -22.78
N LYS A 131 8.34 -6.16 -23.58
CA LYS A 131 9.73 -6.06 -23.07
C LYS A 131 9.93 -4.79 -22.22
N GLU A 132 9.33 -3.65 -22.61
CA GLU A 132 9.42 -2.39 -21.89
C GLU A 132 8.54 -2.39 -20.63
N PHE A 133 7.35 -3.00 -20.74
CA PHE A 133 6.36 -3.07 -19.67
C PHE A 133 6.92 -3.66 -18.37
N VAL A 134 7.70 -4.77 -18.45
CA VAL A 134 8.30 -5.41 -17.27
C VAL A 134 9.20 -4.43 -16.49
N ARG A 135 9.98 -3.62 -17.22
CA ARG A 135 10.85 -2.60 -16.62
C ARG A 135 10.05 -1.46 -16.01
N LEU A 136 9.01 -1.01 -16.71
CA LEU A 136 8.18 0.13 -16.29
C LEU A 136 7.34 -0.21 -15.05
N ILE A 137 6.86 -1.44 -14.90
CA ILE A 137 6.18 -1.90 -13.68
C ILE A 137 7.10 -1.82 -12.45
N GLY A 138 8.41 -2.07 -12.61
CA GLY A 138 9.37 -1.83 -11.53
C GLY A 138 9.40 -0.36 -11.10
N PHE A 139 9.42 0.58 -12.05
CA PHE A 139 9.34 2.02 -11.72
C PHE A 139 8.03 2.41 -11.07
N THR A 140 6.91 1.78 -11.42
CA THR A 140 5.62 2.05 -10.75
C THR A 140 5.66 1.62 -9.28
N GLY A 141 6.24 0.48 -8.97
CA GLY A 141 6.44 0.04 -7.58
C GLY A 141 7.29 1.02 -6.77
N MET A 142 8.39 1.51 -7.36
CA MET A 142 9.22 2.55 -6.74
C MET A 142 8.45 3.84 -6.51
N THR A 143 7.60 4.25 -7.46
CA THR A 143 6.78 5.46 -7.34
C THR A 143 5.81 5.37 -6.17
N GLY A 144 5.20 4.20 -5.90
CA GLY A 144 4.38 3.99 -4.72
C GLY A 144 5.15 4.20 -3.41
N SER A 145 6.38 3.67 -3.33
CA SER A 145 7.27 3.86 -2.17
C SER A 145 7.70 5.33 -2.02
N LEU A 146 7.97 6.03 -3.13
CA LEU A 146 8.25 7.47 -3.12
C LEU A 146 7.04 8.30 -2.68
N GLY A 147 5.82 7.86 -2.99
CA GLY A 147 4.58 8.46 -2.48
C GLY A 147 4.50 8.37 -0.96
N PHE A 148 4.80 7.22 -0.39
CA PHE A 148 4.90 7.08 1.08
C PHE A 148 6.01 7.96 1.66
N LEU A 149 7.16 8.06 0.98
CA LEU A 149 8.26 8.94 1.40
C LEU A 149 7.83 10.42 1.40
N LEU A 150 7.06 10.86 0.43
CA LEU A 150 6.49 12.21 0.39
C LEU A 150 5.65 12.50 1.64
N ALA A 151 4.91 11.51 2.14
CA ALA A 151 4.14 11.58 3.37
C ALA A 151 4.99 11.36 4.64
N THR A 152 6.23 11.81 4.67
CA THR A 152 7.10 11.80 5.85
C THR A 152 7.56 13.22 6.15
N VAL A 153 8.86 13.43 6.23
CA VAL A 153 9.45 14.75 6.52
C VAL A 153 8.92 15.88 5.64
N PRO A 154 8.75 15.72 4.30
CA PRO A 154 8.19 16.79 3.48
C PRO A 154 6.79 17.23 3.93
N PHE A 155 5.88 16.29 4.14
CA PHE A 155 4.53 16.63 4.62
C PHE A 155 4.53 17.14 6.06
N ALA A 156 5.35 16.55 6.96
CA ALA A 156 5.49 17.03 8.33
C ALA A 156 5.96 18.49 8.37
N THR A 157 6.88 18.89 7.49
CA THR A 157 7.34 20.27 7.35
C THR A 157 6.22 21.19 6.85
N LEU A 158 5.47 20.79 5.83
CA LEU A 158 4.33 21.57 5.35
C LEU A 158 3.24 21.73 6.42
N ILE A 159 2.98 20.67 7.20
CA ILE A 159 2.03 20.73 8.33
C ILE A 159 2.52 21.71 9.41
N LEU A 160 3.82 21.73 9.69
CA LEU A 160 4.41 22.68 10.65
C LEU A 160 4.27 24.13 10.19
N LEU A 161 4.50 24.41 8.88
CA LEU A 161 4.49 25.76 8.34
C LEU A 161 3.09 26.32 8.10
N PHE A 162 2.17 25.49 7.60
CA PHE A 162 0.85 25.92 7.11
C PHE A 162 -0.33 25.30 7.88
N GLY A 163 -0.07 24.37 8.79
CA GLY A 163 -1.09 23.56 9.44
C GLY A 163 -1.60 22.41 8.57
N TRP A 164 -2.18 21.41 9.23
CA TRP A 164 -2.62 20.20 8.53
C TRP A 164 -3.78 20.45 7.56
N ARG A 165 -4.72 21.33 7.89
CA ARG A 165 -5.88 21.62 7.05
C ARG A 165 -5.46 22.18 5.68
N ILE A 166 -4.59 23.19 5.66
CA ILE A 166 -4.11 23.80 4.41
C ILE A 166 -3.29 22.79 3.60
N THR A 167 -2.45 22.00 4.26
CA THR A 167 -1.61 20.99 3.60
C THR A 167 -2.48 19.93 2.90
N PHE A 168 -3.49 19.37 3.58
CA PHE A 168 -4.39 18.38 2.98
C PHE A 168 -5.29 19.01 1.91
N PHE A 169 -5.81 20.22 2.13
CA PHE A 169 -6.60 20.94 1.13
C PHE A 169 -5.83 21.14 -0.17
N SER A 170 -4.61 21.67 -0.07
CA SER A 170 -3.73 21.91 -1.24
C SER A 170 -3.40 20.62 -1.99
N THR A 171 -3.13 19.54 -1.26
CA THR A 171 -2.85 18.23 -1.86
C THR A 171 -4.09 17.65 -2.54
N GLY A 172 -5.26 17.78 -1.91
CA GLY A 172 -6.52 17.36 -2.50
C GLY A 172 -6.86 18.14 -3.79
N LEU A 173 -6.63 19.45 -3.79
CA LEU A 173 -6.79 20.29 -4.98
C LEU A 173 -5.84 19.86 -6.10
N LEU A 174 -4.56 19.61 -5.77
CA LEU A 174 -3.58 19.11 -6.72
C LEU A 174 -3.99 17.75 -7.33
N LEU A 175 -4.56 16.84 -6.53
CA LEU A 175 -5.10 15.57 -7.01
C LEU A 175 -6.29 15.74 -7.94
N CYS A 176 -7.21 16.66 -7.65
CA CYS A 176 -8.30 17.00 -8.58
C CYS A 176 -7.75 17.56 -9.92
N LEU A 177 -6.72 18.43 -9.85
CA LEU A 177 -6.04 18.91 -11.05
C LEU A 177 -5.34 17.79 -11.83
N CYS A 178 -4.76 16.80 -11.13
CA CYS A 178 -4.24 15.58 -11.77
C CYS A 178 -5.34 14.81 -12.50
N GLY A 179 -6.54 14.67 -11.93
CA GLY A 179 -7.68 14.08 -12.62
C GLY A 179 -8.03 14.81 -13.93
N VAL A 180 -8.04 16.13 -13.91
CA VAL A 180 -8.23 16.97 -15.08
C VAL A 180 -7.08 16.78 -16.09
N LEU A 181 -5.83 16.79 -15.64
CA LEU A 181 -4.66 16.50 -16.49
C LEU A 181 -4.76 15.14 -17.15
N LEU A 182 -5.11 14.10 -16.40
CA LEU A 182 -5.29 12.74 -16.92
C LEU A 182 -6.39 12.69 -17.98
N TYR A 183 -7.51 13.43 -17.80
CA TYR A 183 -8.54 13.53 -18.84
C TYR A 183 -7.99 14.10 -20.16
N PHE A 184 -7.22 15.18 -20.07
CA PHE A 184 -6.60 15.75 -21.27
C PHE A 184 -5.59 14.80 -21.89
N VAL A 185 -4.74 14.17 -21.09
CA VAL A 185 -3.68 13.27 -21.58
C VAL A 185 -4.27 11.96 -22.12
N LEU A 186 -5.12 11.27 -21.34
CA LEU A 186 -5.57 9.91 -21.69
C LEU A 186 -6.78 9.89 -22.64
N VAL A 187 -7.58 10.96 -22.70
CA VAL A 187 -8.81 10.97 -23.48
C VAL A 187 -8.74 11.99 -24.62
N LYS A 188 -8.65 13.29 -24.30
CA LYS A 188 -8.81 14.35 -25.30
C LYS A 188 -7.67 14.36 -26.32
N THR A 189 -6.42 14.36 -25.86
CA THR A 189 -5.25 14.40 -26.76
C THR A 189 -5.06 13.08 -27.49
N THR A 190 -5.30 11.95 -26.80
CA THR A 190 -5.25 10.62 -27.45
C THR A 190 -6.26 10.51 -28.58
N LYS A 191 -7.52 10.90 -28.37
CA LYS A 191 -8.53 10.93 -29.45
C LYS A 191 -8.13 11.82 -30.61
N ARG A 192 -7.47 12.96 -30.35
CA ARG A 192 -7.02 13.89 -31.40
C ARG A 192 -5.85 13.33 -32.22
N ILE A 193 -4.90 12.65 -31.57
CA ILE A 193 -3.68 12.13 -32.23
C ILE A 193 -3.97 10.81 -32.95
N PHE A 194 -4.85 9.96 -32.40
CA PHE A 194 -5.07 8.57 -32.84
C PHE A 194 -6.50 8.33 -33.37
N ALA A 195 -7.17 9.37 -33.88
CA ALA A 195 -8.54 9.28 -34.35
C ALA A 195 -8.77 8.18 -35.43
N GLU A 196 -7.75 7.83 -36.19
CA GLU A 196 -7.79 6.83 -37.27
C GLU A 196 -7.34 5.42 -36.85
N GLU A 197 -6.61 5.25 -35.73
CA GLU A 197 -6.05 3.95 -35.31
C GLU A 197 -6.86 3.23 -34.20
N LEU A 198 -7.94 3.80 -33.69
CA LEU A 198 -8.73 3.27 -32.58
C LEU A 198 -9.69 2.14 -32.96
N VAL A 199 -9.30 1.27 -33.89
CA VAL A 199 -9.95 -0.04 -34.05
C VAL A 199 -9.24 -1.01 -33.09
N VAL A 200 -9.70 -1.02 -31.85
CA VAL A 200 -9.28 -2.03 -30.86
C VAL A 200 -9.77 -3.38 -31.33
N VAL A 201 -8.85 -4.22 -31.80
CA VAL A 201 -9.11 -5.65 -31.95
C VAL A 201 -9.26 -6.21 -30.53
N THR A 202 -10.49 -6.25 -30.05
CA THR A 202 -10.86 -7.07 -28.90
C THR A 202 -10.89 -8.51 -29.39
N GLU A 203 -9.76 -9.21 -29.32
CA GLU A 203 -9.82 -10.68 -29.31
C GLU A 203 -10.64 -11.07 -28.09
N GLU A 204 -11.82 -11.64 -28.31
CA GLU A 204 -12.61 -12.33 -27.28
C GLU A 204 -11.82 -13.56 -26.80
N VAL A 205 -10.91 -13.33 -25.88
CA VAL A 205 -10.35 -14.44 -25.11
C VAL A 205 -11.51 -15.00 -24.29
N GLN A 206 -11.93 -16.24 -24.56
CA GLN A 206 -12.93 -16.97 -23.74
C GLN A 206 -12.40 -17.02 -22.31
N ARG A 207 -12.80 -16.06 -21.48
CA ARG A 207 -12.40 -15.98 -20.07
C ARG A 207 -13.35 -16.86 -19.25
N GLU A 208 -12.78 -17.78 -18.50
CA GLU A 208 -13.53 -18.56 -17.51
C GLU A 208 -14.27 -17.60 -16.55
N LYS A 209 -15.48 -17.96 -16.10
CA LYS A 209 -16.27 -17.11 -15.20
C LYS A 209 -15.47 -16.78 -13.94
N THR A 210 -15.36 -15.52 -13.59
CA THR A 210 -14.62 -15.02 -12.42
C THR A 210 -15.03 -15.73 -11.12
N SER A 211 -16.31 -16.10 -10.96
CA SER A 211 -16.81 -16.83 -9.80
C SER A 211 -16.22 -18.24 -9.68
N VAL A 212 -15.97 -18.93 -10.79
CA VAL A 212 -15.37 -20.26 -10.81
C VAL A 212 -13.90 -20.18 -10.41
N LEU A 213 -13.18 -19.20 -10.97
CA LEU A 213 -11.79 -18.91 -10.63
C LEU A 213 -11.64 -18.56 -9.14
N LEU A 214 -12.46 -17.65 -8.62
CA LEU A 214 -12.44 -17.28 -7.20
C LEU A 214 -12.70 -18.49 -6.29
N ARG A 215 -13.68 -19.34 -6.61
CA ARG A 215 -13.94 -20.55 -5.84
C ARG A 215 -12.73 -21.48 -5.82
N ARG A 216 -12.04 -21.66 -6.95
CA ARG A 216 -10.82 -22.47 -7.06
C ARG A 216 -9.70 -21.90 -6.19
N ILE A 217 -9.49 -20.58 -6.25
CA ILE A 217 -8.45 -19.88 -5.46
C ILE A 217 -8.74 -19.98 -3.97
N CYS A 218 -9.98 -19.71 -3.54
CA CYS A 218 -10.37 -19.81 -2.13
C CYS A 218 -10.28 -21.25 -1.59
N SER A 219 -10.32 -22.27 -2.45
CA SER A 219 -10.12 -23.68 -2.08
C SER A 219 -8.64 -24.09 -2.08
N SER A 220 -7.74 -23.24 -2.57
CA SER A 220 -6.31 -23.57 -2.73
C SER A 220 -5.52 -23.28 -1.45
N ARG A 221 -4.94 -24.35 -0.85
CA ARG A 221 -4.03 -24.20 0.30
C ARG A 221 -2.80 -23.33 -0.02
N GLN A 222 -2.31 -23.37 -1.26
CA GLN A 222 -1.17 -22.56 -1.69
C GLN A 222 -1.53 -21.07 -1.79
N ALA A 223 -2.73 -20.74 -2.26
CA ALA A 223 -3.20 -19.36 -2.30
C ALA A 223 -3.32 -18.79 -0.89
N TRP A 224 -3.87 -19.52 0.07
CA TRP A 224 -3.93 -19.11 1.48
C TRP A 224 -2.56 -19.01 2.13
N ALA A 225 -1.63 -19.92 1.84
CA ALA A 225 -0.27 -19.84 2.34
C ALA A 225 0.40 -18.51 1.90
N LEU A 226 0.29 -18.15 0.62
CA LEU A 226 0.80 -16.89 0.09
C LEU A 226 0.02 -15.67 0.58
N PHE A 227 -1.29 -15.79 0.80
CA PHE A 227 -2.10 -14.76 1.44
C PHE A 227 -1.54 -14.41 2.83
N PHE A 228 -1.28 -15.42 3.66
CA PHE A 228 -0.72 -15.22 4.99
C PHE A 228 0.73 -14.73 4.96
N CYS A 229 1.56 -15.16 3.99
CA CYS A 229 2.88 -14.56 3.78
C CYS A 229 2.76 -13.04 3.61
N HIS A 230 1.89 -12.59 2.71
CA HIS A 230 1.70 -11.17 2.44
C HIS A 230 1.08 -10.42 3.63
N PHE A 231 0.10 -11.04 4.29
CA PHE A 231 -0.52 -10.56 5.51
C PHE A 231 0.51 -10.24 6.60
N GLY A 232 1.49 -11.13 6.83
CA GLY A 232 2.43 -11.03 7.93
C GLY A 232 3.49 -9.94 7.78
N VAL A 233 3.89 -9.61 6.54
CA VAL A 233 4.97 -8.60 6.32
C VAL A 233 4.44 -7.23 5.92
N VAL A 234 3.23 -7.15 5.35
CA VAL A 234 2.67 -5.88 4.87
C VAL A 234 1.90 -5.16 5.98
N GLY A 235 0.99 -5.85 6.64
CA GLY A 235 0.05 -5.19 7.54
C GLY A 235 0.69 -4.59 8.78
N GLY A 236 1.64 -5.29 9.39
CA GLY A 236 2.38 -4.79 10.54
C GLY A 236 3.06 -3.45 10.22
N TYR A 237 3.72 -3.36 9.08
CA TYR A 237 4.40 -2.13 8.66
C TYR A 237 3.43 -1.05 8.21
N VAL A 238 2.62 -1.32 7.17
CA VAL A 238 1.73 -0.30 6.59
C VAL A 238 0.69 0.19 7.60
N GLY A 239 0.06 -0.70 8.35
CA GLY A 239 -0.91 -0.32 9.37
C GLY A 239 -0.29 0.53 10.50
N PHE A 240 0.94 0.20 10.93
CA PHE A 240 1.62 0.97 11.97
C PHE A 240 2.04 2.36 11.50
N ILE A 241 2.68 2.46 10.32
CA ILE A 241 3.13 3.77 9.80
C ILE A 241 1.98 4.70 9.43
N SER A 242 0.84 4.14 9.03
CA SER A 242 -0.32 4.94 8.62
C SER A 242 -1.12 5.55 9.77
N SER A 243 -0.86 5.12 11.02
CA SER A 243 -1.61 5.58 12.20
C SER A 243 -0.76 5.86 13.42
N TRP A 244 0.16 4.96 13.78
CA TRP A 244 0.73 4.92 15.12
C TRP A 244 2.22 5.23 15.19
N ALA A 245 2.98 5.18 14.09
CA ALA A 245 4.44 5.39 14.12
C ALA A 245 4.82 6.80 14.60
N VAL A 246 4.11 7.85 14.15
CA VAL A 246 4.37 9.22 14.59
C VAL A 246 3.90 9.46 16.02
N PRO A 247 2.66 9.12 16.41
CA PRO A 247 2.23 9.20 17.81
C PRO A 247 3.13 8.39 18.76
N TYR A 248 3.63 7.23 18.34
CA TYR A 248 4.57 6.44 19.09
C TYR A 248 5.88 7.21 19.37
N GLY A 249 6.47 7.82 18.33
CA GLY A 249 7.70 8.62 18.50
C GLY A 249 7.47 9.83 19.42
N ILE A 250 6.32 10.50 19.31
CA ILE A 250 5.97 11.66 20.17
C ILE A 250 5.74 11.21 21.62
N ASN A 251 4.92 10.18 21.85
CA ASN A 251 4.51 9.80 23.22
C ASN A 251 5.58 8.99 23.98
N MET A 252 6.39 8.20 23.27
CA MET A 252 7.38 7.33 23.92
C MET A 252 8.78 7.93 23.99
N TYR A 253 9.10 8.88 23.08
CA TYR A 253 10.45 9.45 22.97
C TYR A 253 10.49 10.97 23.02
N GLU A 254 9.34 11.62 23.24
CA GLU A 254 9.24 13.09 23.26
C GLU A 254 9.72 13.75 21.94
N MET A 255 9.70 13.00 20.84
CA MET A 255 10.13 13.47 19.54
C MET A 255 9.19 14.55 18.99
N THR A 256 9.76 15.49 18.24
CA THR A 256 8.95 16.32 17.35
C THR A 256 8.31 15.47 16.24
N ARG A 257 7.25 15.97 15.62
CA ARG A 257 6.60 15.30 14.49
C ARG A 257 7.57 15.00 13.35
N ALA A 258 8.48 15.91 13.07
CA ALA A 258 9.50 15.75 12.02
C ALA A 258 10.48 14.62 12.37
N GLU A 259 10.97 14.56 13.61
CA GLU A 259 11.86 13.49 14.08
C GLU A 259 11.14 12.12 14.07
N ALA A 260 9.92 12.05 14.59
CA ALA A 260 9.12 10.82 14.54
C ALA A 260 8.85 10.34 13.09
N SER A 261 8.68 11.27 12.14
CA SER A 261 8.51 10.95 10.71
C SER A 261 9.77 10.35 10.09
N GLN A 262 10.96 10.61 10.65
CA GLN A 262 12.21 9.99 10.18
C GLN A 262 12.22 8.47 10.41
N LEU A 263 11.51 7.98 11.43
CA LEU A 263 11.35 6.54 11.65
C LEU A 263 10.63 5.87 10.47
N ILE A 264 9.60 6.52 9.96
CA ILE A 264 8.88 6.06 8.75
C ILE A 264 9.83 6.07 7.55
N MET A 265 10.61 7.14 7.38
CA MET A 265 11.59 7.27 6.30
C MET A 265 12.65 6.16 6.34
N ILE A 266 13.15 5.81 7.52
CA ILE A 266 14.11 4.71 7.70
C ILE A 266 13.48 3.37 7.26
N GLY A 267 12.25 3.10 7.67
CA GLY A 267 11.51 1.92 7.22
C GLY A 267 11.33 1.90 5.70
N LEU A 268 11.04 3.05 5.08
CA LEU A 268 10.92 3.14 3.61
C LEU A 268 12.24 2.90 2.88
N ILE A 269 13.36 3.36 3.43
CA ILE A 269 14.70 3.01 2.90
C ILE A 269 14.89 1.48 2.94
N GLY A 270 14.53 0.84 4.06
CA GLY A 270 14.50 -0.61 4.16
C GLY A 270 13.63 -1.25 3.08
N ALA A 271 12.43 -0.72 2.85
CA ALA A 271 11.48 -1.22 1.86
C ALA A 271 12.02 -1.11 0.42
N LEU A 272 12.67 0.00 0.08
CA LEU A 272 13.30 0.21 -1.23
C LEU A 272 14.43 -0.81 -1.49
N MET A 273 15.16 -1.20 -0.45
CA MET A 273 16.23 -2.20 -0.54
C MET A 273 15.71 -3.64 -0.50
N GLY A 274 14.59 -3.88 0.18
CA GLY A 274 14.06 -5.21 0.45
C GLY A 274 13.72 -5.99 -0.83
N ALA A 275 12.97 -5.39 -1.75
CA ALA A 275 12.56 -6.04 -2.99
C ALA A 275 13.74 -6.45 -3.89
N PRO A 276 14.69 -5.56 -4.26
CA PRO A 276 15.79 -5.93 -5.15
C PRO A 276 16.77 -6.91 -4.49
N LEU A 277 17.13 -6.70 -3.23
CA LEU A 277 18.11 -7.56 -2.55
C LEU A 277 17.56 -8.97 -2.32
N THR A 278 16.31 -9.10 -1.88
CA THR A 278 15.71 -10.43 -1.67
C THR A 278 15.46 -11.16 -2.98
N SER A 279 15.09 -10.45 -4.05
CA SER A 279 14.95 -11.04 -5.39
C SER A 279 16.30 -11.51 -5.94
N TRP A 280 17.36 -10.73 -5.74
CA TRP A 280 18.72 -11.10 -6.13
C TRP A 280 19.18 -12.35 -5.36
N VAL A 281 19.01 -12.40 -4.04
CA VAL A 281 19.35 -13.56 -3.20
C VAL A 281 18.53 -14.79 -3.61
N ALA A 282 17.22 -14.62 -3.89
CA ALA A 282 16.38 -15.71 -4.35
C ALA A 282 16.84 -16.28 -5.69
N GLY A 283 17.25 -15.42 -6.62
CA GLY A 283 17.84 -15.82 -7.91
C GLY A 283 19.16 -16.58 -7.73
N TRP A 284 20.04 -16.09 -6.85
CA TRP A 284 21.33 -16.73 -6.57
C TRP A 284 21.17 -18.10 -5.88
N LEU A 285 20.22 -18.23 -4.94
CA LEU A 285 19.95 -19.48 -4.25
C LEU A 285 19.09 -20.45 -5.05
N GLY A 286 18.49 -20.04 -6.17
CA GLY A 286 17.54 -20.82 -6.95
C GLY A 286 16.25 -21.17 -6.20
N THR A 287 15.90 -20.42 -5.15
CA THR A 287 14.72 -20.66 -4.31
C THR A 287 14.19 -19.36 -3.73
N ILE A 288 12.87 -19.16 -3.81
CA ILE A 288 12.17 -18.03 -3.17
C ILE A 288 11.95 -18.31 -1.68
N LYS A 289 11.65 -19.56 -1.33
CA LYS A 289 11.24 -19.95 0.01
C LYS A 289 12.29 -19.66 1.07
N LYS A 290 13.56 -20.00 0.85
CA LYS A 290 14.64 -19.83 1.84
C LYS A 290 14.84 -18.37 2.26
N PRO A 291 15.11 -17.41 1.35
CA PRO A 291 15.28 -16.02 1.74
C PRO A 291 14.01 -15.44 2.33
N TYR A 292 12.83 -15.89 1.89
CA TYR A 292 11.57 -15.39 2.40
C TYR A 292 11.29 -15.85 3.84
N ILE A 293 11.69 -17.08 4.23
CA ILE A 293 11.66 -17.54 5.64
C ILE A 293 12.55 -16.64 6.50
N VAL A 294 13.78 -16.36 6.05
CA VAL A 294 14.71 -15.49 6.80
C VAL A 294 14.11 -14.10 7.03
N VAL A 295 13.48 -13.53 6.01
CA VAL A 295 12.78 -12.24 6.13
C VAL A 295 11.66 -12.30 7.15
N HIS A 296 10.79 -13.33 7.10
CA HIS A 296 9.69 -13.47 8.06
C HIS A 296 10.19 -13.63 9.50
N ILE A 297 11.28 -14.38 9.70
CA ILE A 297 11.91 -14.51 11.03
C ILE A 297 12.47 -13.14 11.48
N ALA A 298 13.17 -12.41 10.62
CA ALA A 298 13.73 -11.12 10.94
C ALA A 298 12.64 -10.10 11.32
N VAL A 299 11.54 -10.06 10.59
CA VAL A 299 10.38 -9.19 10.90
C VAL A 299 9.72 -9.59 12.21
N LEU A 300 9.50 -10.89 12.43
CA LEU A 300 8.92 -11.40 13.67
C LEU A 300 9.81 -11.03 14.89
N VAL A 301 11.11 -11.28 14.80
CA VAL A 301 12.07 -10.94 15.85
C VAL A 301 12.10 -9.44 16.10
N SER A 302 11.99 -8.62 15.04
CA SER A 302 11.95 -7.17 15.17
C SER A 302 10.70 -6.68 15.91
N TRP A 303 9.51 -7.19 15.59
CA TRP A 303 8.29 -6.85 16.34
C TRP A 303 8.32 -7.40 17.76
N PHE A 304 8.85 -8.61 17.96
CA PHE A 304 8.99 -9.20 19.27
C PHE A 304 9.97 -8.44 20.17
N ALA A 305 11.01 -7.82 19.59
CA ALA A 305 11.96 -6.98 20.32
C ALA A 305 11.26 -5.78 20.98
N PHE A 306 10.21 -5.20 20.37
CA PHE A 306 9.40 -4.16 21.02
C PHE A 306 8.74 -4.68 22.30
N LEU A 307 8.26 -5.93 22.32
CA LEU A 307 7.68 -6.55 23.53
C LEU A 307 8.77 -6.81 24.59
N LEU A 308 9.92 -7.37 24.18
CA LEU A 308 11.01 -7.66 25.11
C LEU A 308 11.55 -6.39 25.78
N LEU A 309 11.56 -5.26 25.05
CA LEU A 309 12.04 -3.97 25.51
C LEU A 309 10.93 -3.06 26.05
N LYS A 310 9.79 -3.65 26.41
CA LYS A 310 8.63 -2.95 27.00
C LYS A 310 8.17 -1.73 26.18
N GLY A 311 8.21 -1.85 24.86
CA GLY A 311 7.80 -0.80 23.92
C GLY A 311 8.79 0.38 23.81
N HIS A 312 9.96 0.31 24.46
CA HIS A 312 10.91 1.42 24.50
C HIS A 312 12.37 0.96 24.19
N PRO A 313 12.66 0.45 22.96
CA PRO A 313 14.02 0.19 22.55
C PRO A 313 14.88 1.47 22.52
N SER A 314 16.22 1.35 22.64
CA SER A 314 17.10 2.50 22.45
C SER A 314 16.94 3.09 21.04
N ILE A 315 17.25 4.38 20.86
CA ILE A 315 17.11 5.07 19.55
C ILE A 315 17.85 4.32 18.44
N PHE A 316 19.06 3.86 18.70
CA PHE A 316 19.82 3.07 17.72
C PHE A 316 19.08 1.78 17.34
N MET A 317 18.57 1.05 18.33
CA MET A 317 17.83 -0.18 18.10
C MET A 317 16.52 0.09 17.36
N LEU A 318 15.82 1.19 17.69
CA LEU A 318 14.62 1.64 17.03
C LEU A 318 14.85 1.85 15.52
N ILE A 319 15.94 2.51 15.13
CA ILE A 319 16.36 2.71 13.75
C ILE A 319 16.54 1.35 13.03
N VAL A 320 17.27 0.43 13.67
CA VAL A 320 17.51 -0.91 13.10
C VAL A 320 16.20 -1.69 12.94
N LEU A 321 15.33 -1.65 13.95
CA LEU A 321 14.05 -2.35 13.91
C LEU A 321 13.14 -1.80 12.81
N PHE A 322 13.00 -0.48 12.67
CA PHE A 322 12.22 0.12 11.60
C PHE A 322 12.77 -0.21 10.22
N PHE A 323 14.10 -0.20 10.07
CA PHE A 323 14.75 -0.61 8.82
C PHE A 323 14.41 -2.06 8.45
N ILE A 324 14.56 -3.02 9.40
CA ILE A 324 14.30 -4.45 9.14
C ILE A 324 12.83 -4.69 8.82
N ILE A 325 11.91 -4.05 9.57
CA ILE A 325 10.47 -4.20 9.34
C ILE A 325 10.09 -3.64 7.96
N GLY A 326 10.63 -2.49 7.61
CA GLY A 326 10.46 -1.93 6.26
C GLY A 326 11.08 -2.79 5.17
N PHE A 327 12.28 -3.35 5.39
CA PHE A 327 12.90 -4.30 4.48
C PHE A 327 12.00 -5.52 4.23
N GLY A 328 11.35 -6.03 5.29
CA GLY A 328 10.38 -7.12 5.18
C GLY A 328 9.17 -6.74 4.31
N TYR A 329 8.66 -5.51 4.46
CA TYR A 329 7.61 -4.98 3.58
C TYR A 329 8.06 -4.96 2.11
N GLY A 330 9.26 -4.46 1.82
CA GLY A 330 9.82 -4.49 0.46
C GLY A 330 9.99 -5.92 -0.08
N ALA A 331 10.46 -6.84 0.75
CA ALA A 331 10.62 -8.24 0.40
C ALA A 331 9.29 -8.97 0.10
N SER A 332 8.14 -8.36 0.42
CA SER A 332 6.82 -8.90 0.07
C SER A 332 6.64 -9.10 -1.46
N ALA A 333 7.46 -8.46 -2.28
CA ALA A 333 7.54 -8.71 -3.72
C ALA A 333 7.80 -10.21 -4.05
N LEU A 334 8.49 -10.95 -3.17
CA LEU A 334 8.69 -12.39 -3.31
C LEU A 334 7.37 -13.18 -3.29
N THR A 335 6.31 -12.66 -2.66
CA THR A 335 4.99 -13.29 -2.71
C THR A 335 4.46 -13.38 -4.13
N PHE A 336 4.57 -12.30 -4.90
CA PHE A 336 4.13 -12.27 -6.30
C PHE A 336 5.00 -13.12 -7.21
N ALA A 337 6.31 -13.20 -6.93
CA ALA A 337 7.19 -14.14 -7.61
C ALA A 337 6.78 -15.60 -7.31
N ALA A 338 6.42 -15.91 -6.07
CA ALA A 338 5.94 -17.22 -5.68
C ALA A 338 4.58 -17.57 -6.32
N VAL A 339 3.66 -16.60 -6.46
CA VAL A 339 2.42 -16.78 -7.22
C VAL A 339 2.70 -17.22 -8.65
N ARG A 340 3.63 -16.55 -9.34
CA ARG A 340 3.99 -16.88 -10.73
C ARG A 340 4.63 -18.25 -10.89
N GLN A 341 5.35 -18.75 -9.87
CA GLN A 341 5.92 -20.09 -9.89
C GLN A 341 4.90 -21.19 -9.59
N THR A 342 3.88 -20.87 -8.79
CA THR A 342 2.94 -21.86 -8.24
C THR A 342 1.69 -22.01 -9.11
N PHE A 343 1.21 -20.93 -9.70
CA PHE A 343 -0.06 -20.89 -10.43
C PHE A 343 0.16 -20.68 -11.93
N PRO A 344 -0.77 -21.18 -12.78
CA PRO A 344 -0.75 -20.92 -14.22
C PRO A 344 -0.78 -19.43 -14.51
N LEU A 345 -0.14 -19.02 -15.61
CA LEU A 345 -0.07 -17.60 -16.00
C LEU A 345 -1.46 -16.95 -16.15
N ALA A 346 -2.43 -17.71 -16.67
CA ALA A 346 -3.82 -17.26 -16.83
C ALA A 346 -4.53 -16.95 -15.51
N GLU A 347 -4.13 -17.58 -14.41
CA GLU A 347 -4.72 -17.41 -13.07
C GLU A 347 -3.91 -16.43 -12.19
N SER A 348 -2.66 -16.17 -12.56
CA SER A 348 -1.69 -15.45 -11.72
C SER A 348 -2.15 -14.02 -11.36
N GLY A 349 -2.90 -13.36 -12.23
CA GLY A 349 -3.47 -12.04 -11.98
C GLY A 349 -4.47 -12.04 -10.82
N ILE A 350 -5.45 -12.95 -10.87
CA ILE A 350 -6.51 -13.06 -9.83
C ILE A 350 -5.91 -13.56 -8.51
N VAL A 351 -4.98 -14.54 -8.58
CA VAL A 351 -4.26 -15.03 -7.38
C VAL A 351 -3.44 -13.91 -6.75
N SER A 352 -2.76 -13.09 -7.56
CA SER A 352 -2.02 -11.91 -7.06
C SER A 352 -2.96 -10.92 -6.38
N GLY A 353 -4.14 -10.67 -6.92
CA GLY A 353 -5.17 -9.84 -6.30
C GLY A 353 -5.64 -10.41 -4.96
N PHE A 354 -5.94 -11.72 -4.89
CA PHE A 354 -6.32 -12.41 -3.66
C PHE A 354 -5.22 -12.32 -2.58
N VAL A 355 -3.98 -12.55 -2.95
CA VAL A 355 -2.84 -12.46 -2.05
C VAL A 355 -2.63 -11.01 -1.57
N ASN A 356 -2.75 -10.03 -2.47
CA ASN A 356 -2.65 -8.62 -2.12
C ASN A 356 -3.72 -8.17 -1.12
N THR A 357 -4.93 -8.75 -1.24
CA THR A 357 -6.01 -8.55 -0.25
C THR A 357 -5.56 -8.94 1.16
N GLY A 358 -4.72 -9.98 1.32
CA GLY A 358 -4.16 -10.36 2.62
C GLY A 358 -3.35 -9.24 3.27
N GLY A 359 -2.44 -8.63 2.53
CA GLY A 359 -1.60 -7.55 3.03
C GLY A 359 -2.41 -6.30 3.43
N PHE A 360 -3.39 -5.91 2.61
CA PHE A 360 -4.20 -4.73 2.91
C PHE A 360 -5.28 -5.01 3.97
N LEU A 361 -5.77 -6.23 4.08
CA LEU A 361 -6.63 -6.63 5.19
C LEU A 361 -5.88 -6.50 6.53
N SER A 362 -4.65 -6.98 6.61
CA SER A 362 -3.84 -6.83 7.82
C SER A 362 -3.49 -5.37 8.10
N ALA A 363 -3.23 -4.55 7.06
CA ALA A 363 -3.04 -3.10 7.20
C ALA A 363 -4.30 -2.37 7.70
N ALA A 364 -5.48 -2.89 7.38
CA ALA A 364 -6.75 -2.37 7.90
C ALA A 364 -7.00 -2.81 9.35
N LEU A 365 -6.68 -4.05 9.70
CA LEU A 365 -6.94 -4.59 11.04
C LEU A 365 -6.01 -3.98 12.10
N LEU A 366 -4.73 -3.76 11.78
CA LEU A 366 -3.73 -3.32 12.76
C LEU A 366 -4.08 -1.99 13.43
N PRO A 367 -4.46 -0.91 12.71
CA PRO A 367 -4.78 0.36 13.35
C PRO A 367 -5.91 0.26 14.35
N ILE A 368 -6.93 -0.54 14.06
CA ILE A 368 -8.08 -0.78 14.95
C ILE A 368 -7.63 -1.52 16.21
N MET A 369 -6.96 -2.66 16.03
CA MET A 369 -6.51 -3.49 17.16
C MET A 369 -5.58 -2.71 18.09
N PHE A 370 -4.63 -2.00 17.50
CA PHE A 370 -3.69 -1.18 18.26
C PHE A 370 -4.40 -0.03 18.99
N GLY A 371 -5.35 0.65 18.33
CA GLY A 371 -6.14 1.72 18.90
C GLY A 371 -6.99 1.28 20.11
N TYR A 372 -7.66 0.13 20.00
CA TYR A 372 -8.41 -0.44 21.14
C TYR A 372 -7.52 -0.77 22.33
N ILE A 373 -6.31 -1.28 22.08
CA ILE A 373 -5.34 -1.56 23.16
C ILE A 373 -4.89 -0.25 23.81
N LEU A 374 -4.60 0.78 23.03
CA LEU A 374 -4.24 2.09 23.58
C LEU A 374 -5.35 2.67 24.47
N ASP A 375 -6.60 2.66 24.00
CA ASP A 375 -7.76 3.17 24.76
C ASP A 375 -7.98 2.38 26.04
N TYR A 376 -7.83 1.06 26.00
CA TYR A 376 -7.99 0.21 27.16
C TYR A 376 -6.98 0.57 28.25
N PHE A 377 -5.69 0.67 27.93
CA PHE A 377 -4.68 1.00 28.91
C PHE A 377 -4.73 2.46 29.36
N GLN A 378 -5.08 3.38 28.47
CA GLN A 378 -5.30 4.78 28.84
C GLN A 378 -6.44 4.90 29.87
N SER A 379 -7.53 4.15 29.70
CA SER A 379 -8.67 4.17 30.60
C SER A 379 -8.41 3.42 31.92
N ALA A 380 -7.68 2.30 31.86
CA ALA A 380 -7.47 1.42 33.01
C ALA A 380 -6.35 1.89 33.95
N SER A 381 -5.24 2.41 33.40
CA SER A 381 -4.04 2.79 34.17
C SER A 381 -3.63 4.25 34.00
N GLY A 382 -4.23 5.00 33.07
CA GLY A 382 -3.79 6.32 32.67
C GLY A 382 -2.41 6.35 31.99
N ASN A 383 -1.83 5.18 31.69
CA ASN A 383 -0.47 5.04 31.18
C ASN A 383 -0.48 4.62 29.69
N ILE A 384 -0.27 5.56 28.81
CA ILE A 384 -0.23 5.31 27.37
C ILE A 384 0.95 4.42 26.94
N SER A 385 2.03 4.40 27.76
CA SER A 385 3.21 3.58 27.46
C SER A 385 2.90 2.08 27.53
N ASP A 386 2.06 1.66 28.48
CA ASP A 386 1.57 0.28 28.56
C ASP A 386 0.71 -0.06 27.32
N GLY A 387 -0.10 0.89 26.84
CA GLY A 387 -0.87 0.75 25.63
C GLY A 387 0.02 0.49 24.39
N TYR A 388 1.11 1.22 24.23
CA TYR A 388 2.08 0.96 23.16
C TYR A 388 2.76 -0.39 23.33
N TYR A 389 3.21 -0.71 24.56
CA TYR A 389 3.84 -2.01 24.83
C TYR A 389 2.95 -3.19 24.42
N TYR A 390 1.72 -3.23 24.92
CA TYR A 390 0.80 -4.32 24.60
C TYR A 390 0.25 -4.23 23.15
N GLY A 391 0.20 -3.05 22.57
CA GLY A 391 -0.17 -2.84 21.17
C GLY A 391 0.71 -3.62 20.18
N PHE A 392 2.00 -3.78 20.49
CA PHE A 392 2.92 -4.56 19.67
C PHE A 392 2.63 -6.06 19.62
N ILE A 393 1.74 -6.59 20.47
CA ILE A 393 1.23 -7.97 20.33
C ILE A 393 0.55 -8.17 18.96
N SER A 394 -0.14 -7.15 18.46
CA SER A 394 -0.86 -7.24 17.17
C SER A 394 0.07 -7.53 15.98
N PRO A 395 1.13 -6.73 15.71
CA PRO A 395 2.05 -7.01 14.60
C PRO A 395 2.88 -8.28 14.84
N VAL A 396 3.15 -8.67 16.09
CA VAL A 396 3.78 -9.98 16.41
C VAL A 396 2.87 -11.11 15.96
N ALA A 397 1.58 -11.08 16.32
CA ALA A 397 0.61 -12.09 15.89
C ALA A 397 0.50 -12.20 14.36
N PHE A 398 0.48 -11.05 13.66
CA PHE A 398 0.48 -11.02 12.20
C PHE A 398 1.74 -11.63 11.60
N SER A 399 2.91 -11.34 12.18
CA SER A 399 4.19 -11.90 11.73
C SER A 399 4.28 -13.41 11.95
N VAL A 400 3.69 -13.92 13.05
CA VAL A 400 3.57 -15.38 13.28
C VAL A 400 2.70 -16.02 12.20
N MET A 401 1.56 -15.42 11.86
CA MET A 401 0.71 -15.92 10.76
C MET A 401 1.46 -15.92 9.42
N GLY A 402 2.26 -14.89 9.16
CA GLY A 402 3.11 -14.80 7.97
C GLY A 402 4.18 -15.88 7.94
N LEU A 403 4.84 -16.15 9.07
CA LEU A 403 5.83 -17.23 9.18
C LEU A 403 5.20 -18.60 8.95
N ILE A 404 4.02 -18.86 9.52
CA ILE A 404 3.25 -20.09 9.24
C ILE A 404 2.94 -20.18 7.75
N GLY A 405 2.49 -19.09 7.13
CA GLY A 405 2.21 -19.03 5.70
C GLY A 405 3.42 -19.44 4.84
N VAL A 406 4.60 -18.87 5.08
CA VAL A 406 5.80 -19.18 4.30
C VAL A 406 6.30 -20.63 4.55
N MET A 407 6.09 -21.18 5.75
CA MET A 407 6.41 -22.56 6.04
C MET A 407 5.49 -23.53 5.26
N LEU A 408 4.20 -23.22 5.16
CA LEU A 408 3.20 -24.02 4.46
C LEU A 408 3.29 -23.89 2.94
N PHE A 409 3.88 -22.81 2.43
CA PHE A 409 4.11 -22.60 1.00
C PHE A 409 5.02 -23.71 0.44
N LYS A 410 4.57 -24.36 -0.62
CA LYS A 410 5.35 -25.38 -1.35
C LYS A 410 5.87 -24.77 -2.64
N GLU A 411 7.16 -24.59 -2.73
CA GLU A 411 7.84 -24.13 -3.93
C GLU A 411 7.90 -25.28 -4.96
N ARG A 412 7.48 -25.01 -6.21
CA ARG A 412 7.76 -25.93 -7.33
C ARG A 412 9.24 -25.78 -7.68
N ARG A 413 10.02 -26.83 -7.58
CA ARG A 413 11.36 -26.88 -8.13
C ARG A 413 11.23 -26.72 -9.64
N VAL A 414 11.84 -25.70 -10.21
CA VAL A 414 12.12 -25.64 -11.64
C VAL A 414 13.15 -26.72 -11.85
N GLU A 415 12.78 -27.84 -12.47
CA GLU A 415 13.75 -28.78 -13.00
C GLU A 415 14.58 -27.97 -14.00
N THR A 416 15.79 -27.60 -13.61
CA THR A 416 16.82 -27.13 -14.53
C THR A 416 17.12 -28.32 -15.45
N GLY A 417 16.40 -28.36 -16.57
CA GLY A 417 16.73 -29.27 -17.67
C GLY A 417 18.20 -29.06 -18.02
N GLY A 418 18.94 -30.12 -17.90
CA GLY A 418 20.36 -30.21 -18.22
C GLY A 418 20.65 -29.86 -19.67
#